data_7a618abc1e3e3bbe7d83b3740c089a50
#
_entry.id   7a618abc1e3e3bbe7d83b3740c089a50
#
_cell.length_a   1.000
_cell.length_b   1.000
_cell.length_c   1.000
_cell.angle_alpha   90.00
_cell.angle_beta   90.00
_cell.angle_gamma   90.00
#
_symmetry.space_group_name_H-M   'P 1'
#
loop_
_entity.id
_entity.type
_entity.pdbx_description
1 polymer ?
#
loop_
_entity_poly.entity_id
_entity_poly.type
_entity_poly.pdbx_seq_one_letter_code
_entity_poly.pdbx_strand_id
1 'polypeptide(L)'
;MNGSTSQPTVYVRSSTVAEVHIDGEVEQVIASSRDALTDRIVEAVRLRAASAGSPLTAQLVDGARSWPLVIHPDGSVTMPDAAPGHPQPAATVSDTVPDAIPPAPVPVPAPAPVPAAPVRSAAAELGKPTVDDLLNSRSRPRRDRATTGWRGAVRKATRGAISPAPSRAERSRLERERAVQRRFGGPRTIVILNPKGGAHKTTSTLLLAATFGTLRGGSTLAWDNNETRGTLGWRAQHAPHHRTAVDLLGDLPSFTDADASSLARLDAYVRTQVDARFDVLASDEDATASSTIDAAAFDRLHDVLAKYYRIILIDTGNNMRASNWIASVAAADQLVIVSTVREDTAASAAWLLDGLREKGFGQKVDEAVTILAAPSARPDPELVARLESHFSQVTSAVTRVPFDPALVDGGPIDFEALSDSTRDAWLSAAAVIAERL
;
A
#
# COMPACT_ATOMS: atom_id res chain seq x y z
N MET A 1 42.98 28.65 13.20
CA MET A 1 41.54 28.58 13.44
C MET A 1 41.14 27.12 13.21
N ASN A 2 41.04 26.35 14.29
CA ASN A 2 40.68 24.92 14.21
C ASN A 2 39.16 24.86 14.05
N GLY A 3 38.68 24.61 12.85
CA GLY A 3 37.29 24.27 12.60
C GLY A 3 37.02 22.89 13.16
N SER A 4 36.26 22.81 14.24
CA SER A 4 35.69 21.55 14.72
C SER A 4 34.69 21.04 13.68
N THR A 5 35.12 20.13 12.83
CA THR A 5 34.21 19.42 11.90
C THR A 5 33.28 18.59 12.78
N SER A 6 32.00 18.92 12.77
CA SER A 6 31.00 18.15 13.53
C SER A 6 30.86 16.77 12.89
N GLN A 7 30.86 15.73 13.70
CA GLN A 7 30.71 14.35 13.23
C GLN A 7 29.35 14.18 12.56
N PRO A 8 29.28 13.69 11.31
CA PRO A 8 28.02 13.40 10.65
C PRO A 8 27.14 12.48 11.48
N THR A 9 25.87 12.84 11.62
CA THR A 9 24.90 12.02 12.33
C THR A 9 23.71 11.71 11.44
N VAL A 10 23.38 10.44 11.32
CA VAL A 10 22.27 9.95 10.49
C VAL A 10 21.17 9.43 11.41
N TYR A 11 20.01 10.03 11.33
CA TYR A 11 18.81 9.59 12.05
C TYR A 11 17.90 8.82 11.12
N VAL A 12 17.75 7.52 11.31
CA VAL A 12 16.77 6.72 10.60
C VAL A 12 15.40 6.97 11.22
N ARG A 13 14.50 7.60 10.45
CA ARG A 13 13.15 7.95 10.89
C ARG A 13 12.12 6.89 10.57
N SER A 14 12.32 6.14 9.47
CA SER A 14 11.48 5.00 9.07
C SER A 14 12.28 4.05 8.17
N SER A 15 11.64 2.99 7.68
CA SER A 15 12.22 2.06 6.71
C SER A 15 12.61 2.72 5.38
N THR A 16 12.13 3.93 5.11
CA THR A 16 12.26 4.62 3.83
C THR A 16 12.72 6.07 3.94
N VAL A 17 12.90 6.60 5.17
CA VAL A 17 13.29 8.00 5.41
C VAL A 17 14.38 8.08 6.47
N ALA A 18 15.44 8.85 6.16
CA ALA A 18 16.49 9.22 7.11
C ALA A 18 16.82 10.71 6.99
N GLU A 19 17.36 11.28 8.05
CA GLU A 19 17.92 12.64 8.08
C GLU A 19 19.42 12.54 8.31
N VAL A 20 20.18 13.16 7.43
CA VAL A 20 21.66 13.21 7.48
C VAL A 20 22.04 14.61 7.93
N HIS A 21 22.62 14.73 9.11
CA HIS A 21 23.10 15.98 9.70
C HIS A 21 24.60 16.05 9.48
N ILE A 22 25.06 17.01 8.65
CA ILE A 22 26.48 17.24 8.35
C ILE A 22 26.76 18.74 8.40
N ASP A 23 27.73 19.17 9.17
CA ASP A 23 28.20 20.56 9.26
C ASP A 23 27.10 21.60 9.53
N GLY A 24 26.05 21.20 10.25
CA GLY A 24 24.90 22.04 10.60
C GLY A 24 23.82 22.10 9.52
N GLU A 25 24.01 21.46 8.37
CA GLU A 25 22.98 21.22 7.37
C GLU A 25 22.25 19.90 7.65
N VAL A 26 20.95 19.87 7.35
CA VAL A 26 20.10 18.68 7.48
C VAL A 26 19.59 18.32 6.09
N GLU A 27 20.00 17.16 5.60
CA GLU A 27 19.54 16.61 4.33
C GLU A 27 18.59 15.45 4.59
N GLN A 28 17.38 15.51 4.04
CA GLN A 28 16.43 14.42 4.14
C GLN A 28 16.65 13.42 3.01
N VAL A 29 17.00 12.19 3.37
CA VAL A 29 17.22 11.07 2.43
C VAL A 29 15.98 10.18 2.41
N ILE A 30 15.41 9.98 1.22
CA ILE A 30 14.19 9.20 1.02
C ILE A 30 14.46 8.12 -0.02
N ALA A 31 13.92 6.92 0.21
CA ALA A 31 14.09 5.80 -0.71
C ALA A 31 12.82 4.94 -0.80
N SER A 32 12.78 4.06 -1.80
CA SER A 32 11.65 3.15 -2.04
C SER A 32 11.69 1.87 -1.20
N SER A 33 12.82 1.58 -0.53
CA SER A 33 13.01 0.43 0.35
C SER A 33 14.12 0.71 1.36
N ARG A 34 14.21 -0.15 2.40
CA ARG A 34 15.26 -0.04 3.42
C ARG A 34 16.67 -0.20 2.83
N ASP A 35 16.85 -1.09 1.87
CA ASP A 35 18.13 -1.31 1.20
C ASP A 35 18.53 -0.09 0.37
N ALA A 36 17.59 0.43 -0.43
CA ALA A 36 17.81 1.66 -1.19
C ALA A 36 18.03 2.89 -0.30
N LEU A 37 17.46 2.93 0.92
CA LEU A 37 17.72 3.97 1.89
C LEU A 37 19.17 3.90 2.40
N THR A 38 19.64 2.70 2.70
CA THR A 38 21.03 2.48 3.13
C THR A 38 22.01 2.94 2.05
N ASP A 39 21.80 2.58 0.79
CA ASP A 39 22.65 2.98 -0.33
C ASP A 39 22.68 4.51 -0.48
N ARG A 40 21.55 5.18 -0.36
CA ARG A 40 21.46 6.65 -0.45
C ARG A 40 22.12 7.37 0.73
N ILE A 41 21.99 6.83 1.95
CA ILE A 41 22.69 7.34 3.13
C ILE A 41 24.21 7.26 2.93
N VAL A 42 24.70 6.09 2.49
CA VAL A 42 26.12 5.89 2.20
C VAL A 42 26.60 6.87 1.13
N GLU A 43 25.81 7.08 0.07
CA GLU A 43 26.16 8.01 -1.02
C GLU A 43 26.18 9.47 -0.54
N ALA A 44 25.24 9.91 0.27
CA ALA A 44 25.20 11.27 0.82
C ALA A 44 26.43 11.57 1.68
N VAL A 45 26.85 10.62 2.54
CA VAL A 45 28.06 10.78 3.37
C VAL A 45 29.33 10.61 2.55
N ARG A 46 29.35 9.70 1.54
CA ARG A 46 30.48 9.48 0.63
C ARG A 46 30.86 10.75 -0.15
N LEU A 47 29.85 11.50 -0.64
CA LEU A 47 30.12 12.76 -1.36
C LEU A 47 30.87 13.77 -0.49
N ARG A 48 30.57 13.81 0.81
CA ARG A 48 31.30 14.65 1.77
C ARG A 48 32.69 14.09 2.09
N ALA A 49 32.82 12.76 2.25
CA ALA A 49 34.13 12.11 2.44
C ALA A 49 35.06 12.35 1.24
N ALA A 50 34.52 12.28 0.01
CA ALA A 50 35.26 12.58 -1.20
C ALA A 50 35.72 14.03 -1.28
N SER A 51 34.86 15.00 -0.89
CA SER A 51 35.24 16.41 -0.84
C SER A 51 36.26 16.72 0.24
N ALA A 52 36.25 16.00 1.37
CA ALA A 52 37.24 16.10 2.44
C ALA A 52 38.55 15.35 2.17
N GLY A 53 38.56 14.45 1.16
CA GLY A 53 39.72 13.63 0.79
C GLY A 53 40.11 12.60 1.87
N SER A 54 39.24 12.31 2.82
CA SER A 54 39.48 11.40 3.97
C SER A 54 38.21 10.67 4.39
N PRO A 55 38.32 9.47 4.99
CA PRO A 55 37.18 8.78 5.56
C PRO A 55 36.43 9.61 6.60
N LEU A 56 35.12 9.57 6.60
CA LEU A 56 34.26 10.22 7.61
C LEU A 56 33.63 9.18 8.52
N THR A 57 33.69 9.43 9.83
CA THR A 57 32.95 8.62 10.81
C THR A 57 31.60 9.26 11.01
N ALA A 58 30.55 8.54 10.62
CA ALA A 58 29.17 8.94 10.85
C ALA A 58 28.55 8.12 12.00
N GLN A 59 27.64 8.74 12.74
CA GLN A 59 26.85 8.08 13.77
C GLN A 59 25.49 7.72 13.19
N LEU A 60 25.19 6.43 13.06
CA LEU A 60 23.84 5.98 12.65
C LEU A 60 22.97 5.79 13.88
N VAL A 61 21.83 6.45 13.94
CA VAL A 61 20.85 6.38 15.05
C VAL A 61 19.54 5.82 14.52
N ASP A 62 19.11 4.67 15.04
CA ASP A 62 17.83 4.04 14.71
C ASP A 62 17.07 3.73 16.04
N GLY A 63 16.09 4.55 16.35
CA GLY A 63 15.39 4.53 17.63
C GLY A 63 16.33 4.78 18.82
N ALA A 64 16.38 3.85 19.76
CA ALA A 64 17.25 3.91 20.95
C ALA A 64 18.67 3.33 20.72
N ARG A 65 18.98 2.89 19.51
CA ARG A 65 20.27 2.26 19.18
C ARG A 65 21.10 3.19 18.33
N SER A 66 22.42 3.12 18.50
CA SER A 66 23.37 3.96 17.77
C SER A 66 24.62 3.17 17.43
N TRP A 67 25.13 3.30 16.19
CA TRP A 67 26.31 2.63 15.70
C TRP A 67 27.22 3.61 14.98
N PRO A 68 28.54 3.58 15.25
CA PRO A 68 29.50 4.31 14.45
C PRO A 68 29.76 3.57 13.12
N LEU A 69 29.77 4.30 12.02
CA LEU A 69 30.12 3.82 10.68
C LEU A 69 31.23 4.67 10.11
N VAL A 70 32.26 4.07 9.52
CA VAL A 70 33.29 4.78 8.77
C VAL A 70 33.02 4.61 7.28
N ILE A 71 32.79 5.73 6.61
CA ILE A 71 32.51 5.76 5.16
C ILE A 71 33.72 6.37 4.46
N HIS A 72 34.27 5.59 3.53
CA HIS A 72 35.46 5.97 2.75
C HIS A 72 35.06 6.73 1.48
N PRO A 73 35.97 7.55 0.89
CA PRO A 73 35.72 8.26 -0.35
C PRO A 73 35.37 7.35 -1.55
N ASP A 74 35.79 6.08 -1.52
CA ASP A 74 35.49 5.07 -2.54
C ASP A 74 34.11 4.40 -2.35
N GLY A 75 33.39 4.76 -1.27
CA GLY A 75 32.08 4.20 -0.96
C GLY A 75 32.10 2.93 -0.11
N SER A 76 33.28 2.43 0.28
CA SER A 76 33.38 1.32 1.21
C SER A 76 32.97 1.77 2.63
N VAL A 77 32.27 0.87 3.34
CA VAL A 77 31.78 1.12 4.71
C VAL A 77 32.44 0.12 5.65
N THR A 78 33.04 0.64 6.72
CA THR A 78 33.65 -0.20 7.76
C THR A 78 33.06 0.15 9.13
N MET A 79 32.88 -0.85 10.01
CA MET A 79 32.57 -0.60 11.42
C MET A 79 33.89 -0.49 12.18
N PRO A 80 34.13 0.55 12.98
CA PRO A 80 35.28 0.58 13.88
C PRO A 80 35.11 -0.55 14.91
N ASP A 81 36.20 -1.30 15.17
CA ASP A 81 36.22 -2.35 16.19
C ASP A 81 35.75 -1.76 17.53
N ALA A 82 34.77 -2.42 18.15
CA ALA A 82 34.22 -2.00 19.44
C ALA A 82 35.33 -2.05 20.50
N ALA A 83 35.63 -0.92 21.11
CA ALA A 83 36.49 -0.88 22.30
C ALA A 83 35.86 -1.73 23.40
N PRO A 84 36.65 -2.51 24.18
CA PRO A 84 36.14 -3.44 25.18
C PRO A 84 35.60 -2.69 26.43
N GLY A 85 34.31 -2.81 26.66
CA GLY A 85 33.72 -2.29 27.88
C GLY A 85 32.21 -2.15 27.90
N HIS A 86 31.49 -3.27 27.95
CA HIS A 86 30.24 -3.35 28.71
C HIS A 86 29.93 -4.83 29.04
N PRO A 87 29.44 -5.15 30.24
CA PRO A 87 29.42 -6.51 30.77
C PRO A 87 28.30 -7.36 30.17
N GLN A 88 28.72 -8.53 29.70
CA GLN A 88 27.84 -9.64 29.33
C GLN A 88 27.44 -10.39 30.61
N PRO A 89 26.21 -10.85 30.79
CA PRO A 89 25.86 -11.71 31.92
C PRO A 89 26.52 -13.08 31.76
N ALA A 90 27.14 -13.52 32.82
CA ALA A 90 27.91 -14.73 32.96
C ALA A 90 27.08 -16.00 32.68
N ALA A 91 27.54 -16.84 31.76
CA ALA A 91 27.17 -18.24 31.71
C ALA A 91 28.22 -19.04 32.50
N THR A 92 27.75 -19.80 33.47
CA THR A 92 28.51 -20.69 34.34
C THR A 92 29.24 -21.76 33.59
N VAL A 93 30.54 -21.81 33.81
CA VAL A 93 31.45 -22.86 33.38
C VAL A 93 31.38 -24.03 34.36
N SER A 94 31.24 -25.25 33.87
CA SER A 94 31.61 -26.45 34.61
C SER A 94 32.68 -27.18 33.81
N ASP A 95 33.86 -27.24 34.43
CA ASP A 95 35.03 -27.99 33.98
C ASP A 95 34.78 -29.51 34.04
N THR A 96 35.13 -30.20 32.99
CA THR A 96 35.81 -31.52 33.05
C THR A 96 36.46 -31.82 31.69
N VAL A 97 37.75 -32.07 31.71
CA VAL A 97 38.66 -32.49 30.66
C VAL A 97 39.14 -33.90 31.03
N PRO A 98 39.75 -34.70 30.15
CA PRO A 98 39.40 -35.18 28.78
C PRO A 98 39.40 -36.70 28.70
N ASP A 99 38.86 -37.29 27.64
CA ASP A 99 39.37 -38.58 27.16
C ASP A 99 39.25 -38.70 25.63
N ALA A 100 40.12 -39.54 25.08
CA ALA A 100 40.64 -39.61 23.71
C ALA A 100 39.62 -39.76 22.60
N ILE A 101 39.85 -39.07 21.49
CA ILE A 101 39.11 -39.11 20.21
C ILE A 101 39.62 -40.28 19.35
N PRO A 102 38.77 -41.21 18.91
CA PRO A 102 39.04 -42.04 17.74
C PRO A 102 38.70 -41.29 16.45
N PRO A 103 39.38 -41.57 15.31
CA PRO A 103 39.24 -40.80 14.08
C PRO A 103 37.86 -40.94 13.45
N ALA A 104 37.30 -39.80 12.99
CA ALA A 104 36.04 -39.71 12.34
C ALA A 104 35.98 -40.49 11.02
N PRO A 105 34.88 -41.19 10.70
CA PRO A 105 34.67 -41.76 9.38
C PRO A 105 34.41 -40.67 8.34
N VAL A 106 35.03 -40.86 7.17
CA VAL A 106 34.86 -40.00 6.00
C VAL A 106 33.38 -39.93 5.61
N PRO A 107 32.79 -38.74 5.36
CA PRO A 107 31.42 -38.63 4.94
C PRO A 107 31.22 -39.19 3.52
N VAL A 108 30.42 -40.23 3.41
CA VAL A 108 29.87 -40.72 2.15
C VAL A 108 28.92 -39.66 1.61
N PRO A 109 29.01 -39.25 0.32
CA PRO A 109 28.07 -38.29 -0.24
C PRO A 109 26.65 -38.86 -0.18
N ALA A 110 25.72 -38.08 0.42
CA ALA A 110 24.30 -38.41 0.39
C ALA A 110 23.80 -38.46 -1.05
N PRO A 111 23.02 -39.48 -1.44
CA PRO A 111 22.39 -39.49 -2.75
C PRO A 111 21.47 -38.30 -2.90
N ALA A 112 21.54 -37.63 -4.06
CA ALA A 112 20.66 -36.54 -4.43
C ALA A 112 19.17 -36.93 -4.23
N PRO A 113 18.29 -36.01 -3.77
CA PRO A 113 16.89 -36.31 -3.63
C PRO A 113 16.29 -36.66 -5.00
N VAL A 114 15.87 -37.91 -5.15
CA VAL A 114 15.08 -38.34 -6.29
C VAL A 114 13.76 -37.59 -6.22
N PRO A 115 13.28 -36.93 -7.31
CA PRO A 115 11.96 -36.32 -7.31
C PRO A 115 10.92 -37.39 -6.92
N ALA A 116 10.19 -37.12 -5.86
CA ALA A 116 9.09 -37.99 -5.43
C ALA A 116 8.09 -38.13 -6.59
N ALA A 117 8.00 -39.31 -7.15
CA ALA A 117 6.94 -39.64 -8.09
C ALA A 117 5.58 -39.39 -7.37
N PRO A 118 4.55 -38.86 -8.06
CA PRO A 118 3.25 -38.67 -7.45
C PRO A 118 2.73 -39.97 -6.90
N VAL A 119 2.46 -40.02 -5.59
CA VAL A 119 1.89 -41.17 -4.91
C VAL A 119 0.51 -41.43 -5.55
N ARG A 120 0.45 -42.40 -6.44
CA ARG A 120 -0.85 -42.87 -6.98
C ARG A 120 -1.61 -43.47 -5.82
N SER A 121 -2.77 -42.90 -5.52
CA SER A 121 -3.68 -43.43 -4.50
C SER A 121 -3.98 -44.91 -4.81
N ALA A 122 -3.92 -45.76 -3.80
CA ALA A 122 -4.25 -47.21 -3.93
C ALA A 122 -5.65 -47.46 -4.54
N ALA A 123 -6.54 -46.49 -4.49
CA ALA A 123 -7.86 -46.54 -5.13
C ALA A 123 -7.80 -46.48 -6.66
N ALA A 124 -6.73 -45.87 -7.25
CA ALA A 124 -6.56 -45.83 -8.71
C ALA A 124 -6.18 -47.19 -9.32
N GLU A 125 -5.51 -48.03 -8.53
CA GLU A 125 -5.13 -49.41 -8.98
C GLU A 125 -6.33 -50.38 -9.03
N LEU A 126 -7.44 -50.05 -8.35
CA LEU A 126 -8.66 -50.87 -8.31
C LEU A 126 -9.71 -50.45 -9.35
N GLY A 127 -9.42 -49.47 -10.21
CA GLY A 127 -10.37 -48.93 -11.20
C GLY A 127 -11.61 -48.27 -10.61
N LYS A 128 -11.60 -47.98 -9.31
CA LYS A 128 -12.70 -47.27 -8.63
C LYS A 128 -12.45 -45.73 -8.69
N PRO A 129 -13.51 -44.94 -8.92
CA PRO A 129 -13.42 -43.51 -8.93
C PRO A 129 -12.87 -42.97 -7.60
N THR A 130 -11.88 -42.08 -7.66
CA THR A 130 -11.26 -41.42 -6.50
C THR A 130 -12.04 -40.17 -6.11
N VAL A 131 -11.74 -39.60 -4.92
CA VAL A 131 -12.26 -38.29 -4.50
C VAL A 131 -11.83 -37.21 -5.49
N ASP A 132 -10.62 -37.30 -6.04
CA ASP A 132 -10.14 -36.36 -7.05
C ASP A 132 -10.94 -36.46 -8.35
N ASP A 133 -11.33 -37.66 -8.79
CA ASP A 133 -12.21 -37.85 -9.94
C ASP A 133 -13.61 -37.24 -9.67
N LEU A 134 -14.12 -37.37 -8.45
CA LEU A 134 -15.38 -36.75 -8.04
C LEU A 134 -15.26 -35.21 -8.02
N LEU A 135 -14.17 -34.67 -7.48
CA LEU A 135 -13.93 -33.23 -7.44
C LEU A 135 -13.70 -32.65 -8.84
N ASN A 136 -12.94 -33.34 -9.67
CA ASN A 136 -12.68 -32.94 -11.05
C ASN A 136 -13.93 -33.05 -11.94
N SER A 137 -14.83 -34.02 -11.65
CA SER A 137 -16.12 -34.12 -12.36
C SER A 137 -17.04 -32.92 -12.11
N ARG A 138 -16.83 -32.15 -11.02
CA ARG A 138 -17.53 -30.90 -10.72
C ARG A 138 -16.99 -29.69 -11.53
N SER A 139 -15.82 -29.79 -12.14
CA SER A 139 -15.12 -28.72 -12.85
C SER A 139 -15.65 -28.48 -14.25
N ARG A 140 -16.96 -28.35 -14.43
CA ARG A 140 -17.48 -27.69 -15.62
C ARG A 140 -17.27 -26.19 -15.44
N PRO A 141 -16.52 -25.50 -16.34
CA PRO A 141 -16.41 -24.06 -16.29
C PRO A 141 -17.84 -23.49 -16.25
N ARG A 142 -18.15 -22.71 -15.20
CA ARG A 142 -19.42 -22.01 -15.10
C ARG A 142 -19.54 -21.13 -16.34
N ARG A 143 -20.37 -21.52 -17.31
CA ARG A 143 -20.70 -20.63 -18.43
C ARG A 143 -21.49 -19.47 -17.85
N ASP A 144 -20.97 -18.26 -18.07
CA ASP A 144 -21.69 -17.04 -17.71
C ASP A 144 -23.07 -17.06 -18.37
N ARG A 145 -24.07 -16.75 -17.56
CA ARG A 145 -25.47 -16.72 -18.01
C ARG A 145 -25.94 -15.28 -17.91
N ALA A 146 -26.73 -14.83 -18.88
CA ALA A 146 -27.29 -13.49 -18.84
C ALA A 146 -28.14 -13.28 -17.57
N THR A 147 -27.93 -12.17 -16.89
CA THR A 147 -28.67 -11.76 -15.70
C THR A 147 -29.41 -10.45 -15.93
N THR A 148 -28.98 -9.65 -16.92
CA THR A 148 -29.51 -8.32 -17.21
C THR A 148 -30.13 -8.25 -18.61
N GLY A 149 -30.96 -7.21 -18.83
CA GLY A 149 -31.64 -6.94 -20.09
C GLY A 149 -32.65 -8.04 -20.49
N TRP A 150 -33.11 -8.01 -21.75
CA TRP A 150 -34.08 -8.97 -22.27
C TRP A 150 -33.64 -10.44 -22.18
N ARG A 151 -32.33 -10.70 -22.31
CA ARG A 151 -31.75 -12.03 -22.17
C ARG A 151 -31.87 -12.57 -20.75
N GLY A 152 -31.67 -11.70 -19.74
CA GLY A 152 -31.91 -12.03 -18.33
C GLY A 152 -33.41 -12.21 -18.05
N ALA A 153 -34.28 -11.42 -18.66
CA ALA A 153 -35.74 -11.57 -18.56
C ALA A 153 -36.21 -12.91 -19.13
N VAL A 154 -35.74 -13.32 -20.31
CA VAL A 154 -36.04 -14.64 -20.90
C VAL A 154 -35.60 -15.76 -19.96
N ARG A 155 -34.42 -15.67 -19.39
CA ARG A 155 -33.94 -16.66 -18.41
C ARG A 155 -34.83 -16.73 -17.17
N LYS A 156 -35.24 -15.58 -16.61
CA LYS A 156 -36.16 -15.53 -15.46
C LYS A 156 -37.53 -16.11 -15.81
N ALA A 157 -38.11 -15.72 -16.95
CA ALA A 157 -39.42 -16.20 -17.40
C ALA A 157 -39.44 -17.71 -17.66
N THR A 158 -38.35 -18.27 -18.19
CA THR A 158 -38.22 -19.73 -18.45
C THR A 158 -37.67 -20.52 -17.25
N ARG A 159 -37.54 -19.88 -16.06
CA ARG A 159 -36.95 -20.48 -14.84
C ARG A 159 -35.59 -21.13 -15.11
N GLY A 160 -34.83 -20.59 -16.08
CA GLY A 160 -33.49 -21.09 -16.43
C GLY A 160 -33.45 -22.20 -17.47
N ALA A 161 -34.58 -22.65 -18.00
CA ALA A 161 -34.64 -23.63 -19.09
C ALA A 161 -33.94 -23.08 -20.37
N ILE A 162 -34.17 -21.82 -20.66
CA ILE A 162 -33.43 -21.09 -21.71
C ILE A 162 -32.46 -20.12 -21.00
N SER A 163 -31.16 -20.34 -21.17
CA SER A 163 -30.12 -19.54 -20.54
C SER A 163 -29.19 -18.92 -21.60
N PRO A 164 -29.59 -17.79 -22.20
CA PRO A 164 -28.77 -17.12 -23.20
C PRO A 164 -27.41 -16.67 -22.64
N ALA A 165 -26.41 -16.58 -23.50
CA ALA A 165 -25.12 -15.99 -23.13
C ALA A 165 -25.28 -14.50 -22.81
N PRO A 166 -24.47 -13.93 -21.89
CA PRO A 166 -24.49 -12.51 -21.57
C PRO A 166 -24.22 -11.64 -22.82
N SER A 167 -24.74 -10.41 -22.79
CA SER A 167 -24.42 -9.42 -23.81
C SER A 167 -22.92 -9.05 -23.76
N ARG A 168 -22.40 -8.37 -24.78
CA ARG A 168 -21.00 -7.92 -24.77
C ARG A 168 -20.72 -6.99 -23.59
N ALA A 169 -21.63 -6.05 -23.31
CA ALA A 169 -21.50 -5.13 -22.17
C ALA A 169 -21.53 -5.87 -20.82
N GLU A 170 -22.47 -6.81 -20.65
CA GLU A 170 -22.55 -7.63 -19.44
C GLU A 170 -21.31 -8.50 -19.24
N ARG A 171 -20.75 -9.06 -20.31
CA ARG A 171 -19.51 -9.84 -20.26
C ARG A 171 -18.33 -8.99 -19.84
N SER A 172 -18.16 -7.80 -20.45
CA SER A 172 -17.11 -6.86 -20.07
C SER A 172 -17.23 -6.42 -18.60
N ARG A 173 -18.45 -6.21 -18.10
CA ARG A 173 -18.67 -5.92 -16.69
C ARG A 173 -18.24 -7.10 -15.79
N LEU A 174 -18.64 -8.34 -16.12
CA LEU A 174 -18.23 -9.54 -15.39
C LEU A 174 -16.71 -9.74 -15.39
N GLU A 175 -16.04 -9.42 -16.48
CA GLU A 175 -14.57 -9.46 -16.57
C GLU A 175 -13.93 -8.45 -15.61
N ARG A 176 -14.45 -7.21 -15.54
CA ARG A 176 -13.98 -6.19 -14.59
C ARG A 176 -14.26 -6.59 -13.13
N GLU A 177 -15.43 -7.14 -12.84
CA GLU A 177 -15.74 -7.66 -11.51
C GLU A 177 -14.76 -8.78 -11.09
N ARG A 178 -14.41 -9.69 -12.01
CA ARG A 178 -13.40 -10.74 -11.77
C ARG A 178 -12.00 -10.18 -11.55
N ALA A 179 -11.61 -9.14 -12.30
CA ALA A 179 -10.33 -8.47 -12.10
C ALA A 179 -10.24 -7.90 -10.68
N VAL A 180 -11.29 -7.23 -10.20
CA VAL A 180 -11.37 -6.74 -8.82
C VAL A 180 -11.33 -7.87 -7.80
N GLN A 181 -11.99 -9.01 -8.07
CA GLN A 181 -12.09 -10.16 -7.16
C GLN A 181 -10.86 -11.08 -7.16
N ARG A 182 -9.86 -10.83 -8.01
CA ARG A 182 -8.65 -11.67 -8.07
C ARG A 182 -7.95 -11.78 -6.72
N ARG A 183 -7.30 -12.91 -6.46
CA ARG A 183 -6.55 -13.11 -5.21
C ARG A 183 -5.21 -12.40 -5.30
N PHE A 184 -4.85 -11.70 -4.24
CA PHE A 184 -3.52 -11.12 -4.03
C PHE A 184 -2.70 -12.00 -3.10
N GLY A 185 -1.37 -11.99 -3.26
CA GLY A 185 -0.45 -12.78 -2.43
C GLY A 185 -0.31 -12.28 -0.99
N GLY A 186 -0.82 -11.08 -0.70
CA GLY A 186 -0.78 -10.43 0.62
C GLY A 186 -1.71 -9.21 0.66
N PRO A 187 -1.63 -8.38 1.71
CA PRO A 187 -2.26 -7.07 1.75
C PRO A 187 -1.72 -6.18 0.62
N ARG A 188 -2.53 -5.24 0.16
CA ARG A 188 -2.19 -4.28 -0.90
C ARG A 188 -2.55 -2.88 -0.48
N THR A 189 -1.61 -1.96 -0.70
CA THR A 189 -1.74 -0.55 -0.36
C THR A 189 -1.87 0.28 -1.63
N ILE A 190 -2.96 1.03 -1.72
CA ILE A 190 -3.28 1.94 -2.82
C ILE A 190 -3.25 3.36 -2.28
N VAL A 191 -2.41 4.22 -2.83
CA VAL A 191 -2.27 5.60 -2.35
C VAL A 191 -2.83 6.58 -3.36
N ILE A 192 -3.77 7.40 -2.92
CA ILE A 192 -4.50 8.36 -3.74
C ILE A 192 -3.87 9.74 -3.59
N LEU A 193 -3.43 10.32 -4.71
CA LEU A 193 -2.54 11.47 -4.75
C LEU A 193 -3.07 12.61 -5.64
N ASN A 194 -3.01 13.81 -5.15
CA ASN A 194 -2.91 15.11 -5.82
C ASN A 194 -2.71 16.18 -4.75
N PRO A 195 -1.68 17.05 -4.83
CA PRO A 195 -1.44 18.09 -3.82
C PRO A 195 -2.46 19.24 -3.87
N LYS A 196 -3.32 19.29 -4.89
CA LYS A 196 -4.35 20.33 -5.00
C LYS A 196 -5.62 19.95 -4.23
N GLY A 197 -6.14 20.88 -3.45
CA GLY A 197 -7.49 20.77 -2.87
C GLY A 197 -8.56 20.77 -3.98
N GLY A 198 -9.64 20.00 -3.78
CA GLY A 198 -10.70 19.87 -4.78
C GLY A 198 -10.41 18.95 -5.96
N ALA A 199 -9.28 18.23 -5.96
CA ALA A 199 -8.95 17.21 -6.96
C ALA A 199 -9.76 15.89 -6.80
N HIS A 200 -10.65 15.81 -5.83
CA HIS A 200 -11.51 14.66 -5.53
C HIS A 200 -10.79 13.43 -4.94
N LYS A 201 -9.64 13.61 -4.25
CA LYS A 201 -8.92 12.51 -3.58
C LYS A 201 -9.82 11.72 -2.63
N THR A 202 -10.39 12.39 -1.62
CA THR A 202 -11.27 11.78 -0.61
C THR A 202 -12.47 11.06 -1.23
N THR A 203 -13.12 11.67 -2.22
CA THR A 203 -14.22 11.05 -2.96
C THR A 203 -13.74 9.77 -3.66
N SER A 204 -12.60 9.83 -4.33
CA SER A 204 -12.03 8.67 -5.04
C SER A 204 -11.63 7.55 -4.08
N THR A 205 -11.06 7.88 -2.92
CA THR A 205 -10.72 6.92 -1.87
C THR A 205 -11.95 6.17 -1.41
N LEU A 206 -13.04 6.86 -1.07
CA LEU A 206 -14.28 6.25 -0.61
C LEU A 206 -14.96 5.40 -1.69
N LEU A 207 -15.02 5.88 -2.94
CA LEU A 207 -15.70 5.16 -4.03
C LEU A 207 -14.90 3.94 -4.51
N LEU A 208 -13.57 4.01 -4.51
CA LEU A 208 -12.73 2.84 -4.73
C LEU A 208 -12.87 1.83 -3.57
N ALA A 209 -12.85 2.32 -2.31
CA ALA A 209 -13.03 1.45 -1.14
C ALA A 209 -14.39 0.74 -1.17
N ALA A 210 -15.46 1.43 -1.52
CA ALA A 210 -16.80 0.86 -1.69
C ALA A 210 -16.83 -0.19 -2.81
N THR A 211 -16.16 0.08 -3.93
CA THR A 211 -16.08 -0.86 -5.06
C THR A 211 -15.32 -2.12 -4.68
N PHE A 212 -14.16 -2.00 -4.03
CA PHE A 212 -13.41 -3.14 -3.54
C PHE A 212 -14.16 -3.88 -2.43
N GLY A 213 -14.72 -3.18 -1.46
CA GLY A 213 -15.43 -3.75 -0.33
C GLY A 213 -16.65 -4.59 -0.75
N THR A 214 -17.50 -4.05 -1.60
CA THR A 214 -18.70 -4.76 -2.10
C THR A 214 -18.36 -5.99 -2.93
N LEU A 215 -17.34 -5.90 -3.79
CA LEU A 215 -16.96 -6.99 -4.71
C LEU A 215 -16.09 -8.06 -4.05
N ARG A 216 -15.32 -7.71 -3.03
CA ARG A 216 -14.41 -8.63 -2.33
C ARG A 216 -14.97 -9.14 -0.99
N GLY A 217 -16.07 -8.58 -0.52
CA GLY A 217 -16.75 -9.05 0.69
C GLY A 217 -16.14 -8.55 2.00
N GLY A 218 -15.55 -7.34 2.02
CA GLY A 218 -14.95 -6.73 3.19
C GLY A 218 -13.40 -6.80 3.19
N SER A 219 -12.79 -6.63 4.36
CA SER A 219 -11.34 -6.52 4.54
C SER A 219 -10.70 -5.41 3.71
N THR A 220 -11.42 -4.30 3.52
CA THR A 220 -11.00 -3.10 2.82
C THR A 220 -11.06 -1.93 3.79
N LEU A 221 -9.98 -1.16 3.85
CA LEU A 221 -9.85 0.04 4.69
C LEU A 221 -9.62 1.26 3.80
N ALA A 222 -10.33 2.34 4.10
CA ALA A 222 -9.98 3.69 3.67
C ALA A 222 -9.37 4.44 4.86
N TRP A 223 -8.14 4.91 4.71
CA TRP A 223 -7.39 5.57 5.78
C TRP A 223 -7.10 7.02 5.41
N ASP A 224 -7.53 7.94 6.27
CA ASP A 224 -7.23 9.36 6.19
C ASP A 224 -5.82 9.63 6.74
N ASN A 225 -4.85 9.82 5.87
CA ASN A 225 -3.45 10.14 6.21
C ASN A 225 -3.14 11.62 6.00
N ASN A 226 -4.08 12.51 6.37
CA ASN A 226 -3.83 13.94 6.37
C ASN A 226 -3.03 14.36 7.62
N GLU A 227 -2.12 15.31 7.46
CA GLU A 227 -1.34 15.90 8.57
C GLU A 227 -2.19 16.85 9.44
N THR A 228 -3.27 17.32 8.86
CA THR A 228 -4.25 18.20 9.50
C THR A 228 -5.62 17.54 9.42
N ARG A 229 -6.64 18.20 9.92
CA ARG A 229 -8.02 17.73 9.84
C ARG A 229 -8.38 17.31 8.42
N GLY A 230 -8.52 16.01 8.21
CA GLY A 230 -8.98 15.42 6.94
C GLY A 230 -10.50 15.45 6.82
N THR A 231 -10.98 15.08 5.65
CA THR A 231 -12.44 15.06 5.35
C THR A 231 -12.98 13.66 5.11
N LEU A 232 -12.15 12.62 5.15
CA LEU A 232 -12.57 11.26 4.87
C LEU A 232 -13.59 10.79 5.90
N GLY A 233 -13.31 11.00 7.20
CA GLY A 233 -14.20 10.66 8.29
C GLY A 233 -15.53 11.43 8.25
N TRP A 234 -15.52 12.69 7.78
CA TRP A 234 -16.72 13.50 7.60
C TRP A 234 -17.61 12.99 6.46
N ARG A 235 -17.01 12.50 5.38
CA ARG A 235 -17.72 11.99 4.20
C ARG A 235 -18.13 10.52 4.31
N ALA A 236 -17.68 9.83 5.35
CA ALA A 236 -18.10 8.47 5.69
C ALA A 236 -19.44 8.48 6.44
N GLN A 237 -20.11 7.32 6.49
CA GLN A 237 -21.25 7.13 7.36
C GLN A 237 -20.81 7.25 8.83
N HIS A 238 -21.72 7.76 9.65
CA HIS A 238 -21.45 8.05 11.04
C HIS A 238 -21.20 6.78 11.86
N ALA A 239 -20.29 6.86 12.83
CA ALA A 239 -20.05 5.80 13.82
C ALA A 239 -20.40 6.30 15.23
N PRO A 240 -20.70 5.41 16.19
CA PRO A 240 -21.05 5.80 17.56
C PRO A 240 -19.84 6.27 18.38
N HIS A 241 -18.68 6.49 17.77
CA HIS A 241 -17.45 6.96 18.40
C HIS A 241 -16.75 8.02 17.55
N HIS A 242 -15.82 8.76 18.18
CA HIS A 242 -14.99 9.78 17.53
C HIS A 242 -13.52 9.40 17.49
N ARG A 243 -13.16 8.13 17.73
CA ARG A 243 -11.78 7.67 17.71
C ARG A 243 -11.19 7.75 16.30
N THR A 244 -9.88 8.01 16.26
CA THR A 244 -9.11 8.35 15.08
C THR A 244 -7.84 7.49 14.96
N ALA A 245 -7.07 7.71 13.91
CA ALA A 245 -5.77 7.08 13.72
C ALA A 245 -4.78 7.42 14.84
N VAL A 246 -4.91 8.59 15.49
CA VAL A 246 -4.07 9.00 16.61
C VAL A 246 -4.39 8.18 17.87
N ASP A 247 -5.69 7.95 18.13
CA ASP A 247 -6.10 7.09 19.25
C ASP A 247 -5.60 5.66 19.04
N LEU A 248 -5.74 5.13 17.82
CA LEU A 248 -5.21 3.81 17.48
C LEU A 248 -3.69 3.75 17.66
N LEU A 249 -2.96 4.79 17.26
CA LEU A 249 -1.51 4.88 17.44
C LEU A 249 -1.11 4.79 18.92
N GLY A 250 -1.86 5.45 19.80
CA GLY A 250 -1.64 5.39 21.26
C GLY A 250 -1.83 3.98 21.83
N ASP A 251 -2.76 3.22 21.27
CA ASP A 251 -3.14 1.89 21.74
C ASP A 251 -2.47 0.73 20.97
N LEU A 252 -1.56 1.02 20.01
CA LEU A 252 -0.84 0.00 19.22
C LEU A 252 -0.20 -1.14 20.03
N PRO A 253 0.36 -0.90 21.23
CA PRO A 253 0.91 -2.00 22.05
C PRO A 253 -0.09 -3.10 22.36
N SER A 254 -1.39 -2.78 22.36
CA SER A 254 -2.45 -3.76 22.60
C SER A 254 -2.75 -4.67 21.40
N PHE A 255 -2.17 -4.38 20.21
CA PHE A 255 -2.34 -5.11 18.95
C PHE A 255 -1.11 -5.92 18.53
N THR A 256 -0.17 -6.15 19.46
CA THR A 256 1.08 -6.90 19.18
C THR A 256 0.81 -8.35 18.78
N ASP A 257 -0.18 -8.99 19.40
CA ASP A 257 -0.60 -10.35 19.07
C ASP A 257 -1.87 -10.32 18.21
N ALA A 258 -1.78 -10.85 16.99
CA ALA A 258 -2.90 -10.94 16.07
C ALA A 258 -3.83 -12.09 16.48
N ASP A 259 -4.65 -11.88 17.49
CA ASP A 259 -5.71 -12.79 17.90
C ASP A 259 -7.10 -12.30 17.45
N ALA A 260 -8.13 -13.14 17.57
CA ALA A 260 -9.50 -12.79 17.19
C ALA A 260 -10.06 -11.60 18.00
N SER A 261 -9.56 -11.37 19.21
CA SER A 261 -9.96 -10.25 20.05
C SER A 261 -9.40 -8.93 19.57
N SER A 262 -8.26 -8.95 18.85
CA SER A 262 -7.63 -7.77 18.25
C SER A 262 -8.46 -7.17 17.12
N LEU A 263 -9.12 -7.99 16.30
CA LEU A 263 -10.02 -7.49 15.24
C LEU A 263 -11.23 -6.77 15.85
N ALA A 264 -11.88 -7.39 16.86
CA ALA A 264 -13.01 -6.76 17.55
C ALA A 264 -12.63 -5.44 18.26
N ARG A 265 -11.38 -5.32 18.72
CA ARG A 265 -10.88 -4.06 19.29
C ARG A 265 -10.66 -3.00 18.21
N LEU A 266 -10.24 -3.40 16.98
CA LEU A 266 -10.04 -2.48 15.88
C LEU A 266 -11.35 -1.80 15.46
N ASP A 267 -12.50 -2.50 15.58
CA ASP A 267 -13.82 -1.94 15.29
C ASP A 267 -14.14 -0.67 16.13
N ALA A 268 -13.49 -0.51 17.28
CA ALA A 268 -13.65 0.69 18.11
C ALA A 268 -12.98 1.94 17.53
N TYR A 269 -12.12 1.81 16.52
CA TYR A 269 -11.35 2.92 15.92
C TYR A 269 -11.80 3.24 14.50
N VAL A 270 -12.52 2.32 13.85
CA VAL A 270 -12.93 2.46 12.46
C VAL A 270 -14.42 2.73 12.34
N ARG A 271 -14.81 3.41 11.28
CA ARG A 271 -16.21 3.72 10.93
C ARG A 271 -16.64 2.74 9.85
N THR A 272 -17.34 1.69 10.23
CA THR A 272 -17.78 0.64 9.30
C THR A 272 -18.88 1.16 8.36
N GLN A 273 -18.64 1.04 7.07
CA GLN A 273 -19.57 1.36 6.00
C GLN A 273 -20.34 0.09 5.60
N VAL A 274 -21.44 -0.20 6.28
CA VAL A 274 -22.12 -1.51 6.25
C VAL A 274 -22.55 -1.89 4.83
N ASP A 275 -23.25 -0.98 4.12
CA ASP A 275 -23.78 -1.25 2.78
C ASP A 275 -22.69 -1.39 1.73
N ALA A 276 -21.60 -0.65 1.90
CA ALA A 276 -20.45 -0.64 0.99
C ALA A 276 -19.31 -1.61 1.43
N ARG A 277 -19.44 -2.24 2.60
CA ARG A 277 -18.55 -3.32 3.11
C ARG A 277 -17.08 -2.94 3.18
N PHE A 278 -16.77 -1.77 3.71
CA PHE A 278 -15.42 -1.34 4.02
C PHE A 278 -15.41 -0.51 5.30
N ASP A 279 -14.23 -0.28 5.86
CA ASP A 279 -14.04 0.52 7.06
C ASP A 279 -13.29 1.82 6.73
N VAL A 280 -13.52 2.83 7.55
CA VAL A 280 -12.85 4.13 7.46
C VAL A 280 -12.09 4.40 8.76
N LEU A 281 -10.78 4.62 8.66
CA LEU A 281 -9.96 5.15 9.74
C LEU A 281 -9.77 6.65 9.51
N ALA A 282 -10.39 7.46 10.35
CA ALA A 282 -10.36 8.91 10.23
C ALA A 282 -9.05 9.50 10.77
N SER A 283 -8.63 10.64 10.20
CA SER A 283 -7.59 11.50 10.80
C SER A 283 -8.11 12.21 12.04
N ASP A 284 -7.20 12.82 12.82
CA ASP A 284 -7.60 13.64 13.95
C ASP A 284 -8.46 14.82 13.51
N GLU A 285 -9.50 15.11 14.29
CA GLU A 285 -10.36 16.26 14.09
C GLU A 285 -9.90 17.49 14.91
N ASP A 286 -8.95 17.30 15.84
CA ASP A 286 -8.39 18.39 16.64
C ASP A 286 -7.20 19.06 15.90
N ALA A 287 -7.37 20.33 15.57
CA ALA A 287 -6.35 21.12 14.89
C ALA A 287 -5.04 21.30 15.68
N THR A 288 -5.07 21.05 17.00
CA THR A 288 -3.89 21.17 17.87
C THR A 288 -3.04 19.89 17.90
N ALA A 289 -3.60 18.75 17.54
CA ALA A 289 -2.92 17.44 17.51
C ALA A 289 -2.24 17.16 16.15
N SER A 290 -2.27 18.10 15.22
CA SER A 290 -1.98 17.97 13.79
C SER A 290 -0.57 17.53 13.39
N SER A 291 0.34 17.23 14.31
CA SER A 291 1.72 16.80 14.00
C SER A 291 2.05 15.39 14.53
N THR A 292 1.06 14.61 14.94
CA THR A 292 1.29 13.39 15.70
C THR A 292 1.66 12.19 14.83
N ILE A 293 1.23 12.14 13.55
CA ILE A 293 1.55 11.05 12.63
C ILE A 293 2.70 11.47 11.72
N ASP A 294 3.91 11.10 12.10
CA ASP A 294 5.11 11.16 11.27
C ASP A 294 5.31 9.84 10.46
N ALA A 295 6.42 9.72 9.74
CA ALA A 295 6.74 8.53 8.97
C ALA A 295 6.79 7.26 9.83
N ALA A 296 7.40 7.32 11.01
CA ALA A 296 7.54 6.17 11.89
C ALA A 296 6.19 5.75 12.51
N ALA A 297 5.33 6.72 12.82
CA ALA A 297 3.97 6.47 13.27
C ALA A 297 3.11 5.85 12.15
N PHE A 298 3.26 6.35 10.91
CA PHE A 298 2.63 5.77 9.72
C PHE A 298 3.03 4.30 9.54
N ASP A 299 4.33 3.99 9.55
CA ASP A 299 4.82 2.63 9.36
C ASP A 299 4.25 1.66 10.41
N ARG A 300 4.24 2.07 11.69
CA ARG A 300 3.68 1.27 12.80
C ARG A 300 2.17 1.01 12.63
N LEU A 301 1.41 2.02 12.25
CA LEU A 301 -0.03 1.88 11.96
C LEU A 301 -0.24 0.96 10.77
N HIS A 302 0.48 1.19 9.67
CA HIS A 302 0.38 0.41 8.44
C HIS A 302 0.69 -1.08 8.69
N ASP A 303 1.75 -1.40 9.45
CA ASP A 303 2.12 -2.77 9.81
C ASP A 303 1.01 -3.50 10.58
N VAL A 304 0.33 -2.80 11.48
CA VAL A 304 -0.80 -3.37 12.22
C VAL A 304 -2.01 -3.52 11.31
N LEU A 305 -2.39 -2.49 10.56
CA LEU A 305 -3.57 -2.52 9.67
C LEU A 305 -3.43 -3.58 8.58
N ALA A 306 -2.23 -3.79 8.04
CA ALA A 306 -1.95 -4.81 7.02
C ALA A 306 -2.14 -6.25 7.52
N LYS A 307 -2.21 -6.50 8.84
CA LYS A 307 -2.56 -7.82 9.39
C LYS A 307 -4.06 -8.13 9.23
N TYR A 308 -4.91 -7.09 9.24
CA TYR A 308 -6.38 -7.23 9.26
C TYR A 308 -7.03 -6.94 7.92
N TYR A 309 -6.47 -6.02 7.13
CA TYR A 309 -7.02 -5.60 5.85
C TYR A 309 -6.26 -6.15 4.67
N ARG A 310 -7.00 -6.58 3.65
CA ARG A 310 -6.44 -7.07 2.38
C ARG A 310 -6.20 -5.96 1.37
N ILE A 311 -6.93 -4.87 1.51
CA ILE A 311 -6.75 -3.65 0.72
C ILE A 311 -6.81 -2.47 1.67
N ILE A 312 -5.80 -1.62 1.59
CA ILE A 312 -5.72 -0.35 2.30
C ILE A 312 -5.63 0.76 1.26
N LEU A 313 -6.63 1.65 1.26
CA LEU A 313 -6.64 2.85 0.43
C LEU A 313 -6.29 4.04 1.30
N ILE A 314 -5.27 4.79 0.92
CA ILE A 314 -4.77 5.93 1.69
C ILE A 314 -5.17 7.23 0.99
N ASP A 315 -6.00 8.03 1.67
CA ASP A 315 -6.29 9.41 1.30
C ASP A 315 -5.20 10.32 1.83
N THR A 316 -4.46 10.98 0.95
CA THR A 316 -3.31 11.79 1.35
C THR A 316 -3.67 13.26 1.53
N GLY A 317 -2.94 13.92 2.42
CA GLY A 317 -2.91 15.38 2.52
C GLY A 317 -2.38 16.06 1.25
N ASN A 318 -2.30 17.39 1.32
CA ASN A 318 -1.82 18.21 0.21
C ASN A 318 -0.30 18.51 0.30
N ASN A 319 0.34 18.17 1.41
CA ASN A 319 1.74 18.48 1.66
C ASN A 319 2.67 17.34 1.21
N MET A 320 3.20 17.43 0.01
CA MET A 320 4.16 16.46 -0.55
C MET A 320 5.51 16.37 0.20
N ARG A 321 5.74 17.26 1.19
CA ARG A 321 6.96 17.26 2.00
C ARG A 321 6.77 16.62 3.37
N ALA A 322 5.54 16.34 3.78
CA ALA A 322 5.27 15.70 5.04
C ALA A 322 5.82 14.26 5.07
N SER A 323 6.40 13.88 6.19
CA SER A 323 7.09 12.59 6.31
C SER A 323 6.12 11.41 6.20
N ASN A 324 4.90 11.51 6.76
CA ASN A 324 3.83 10.53 6.62
C ASN A 324 3.32 10.40 5.17
N TRP A 325 3.26 11.53 4.42
CA TRP A 325 2.90 11.50 3.01
C TRP A 325 3.93 10.72 2.19
N ILE A 326 5.22 10.96 2.44
CA ILE A 326 6.32 10.27 1.77
C ILE A 326 6.34 8.79 2.15
N ALA A 327 6.13 8.46 3.43
CA ALA A 327 6.04 7.07 3.90
C ALA A 327 4.88 6.34 3.22
N SER A 328 3.72 6.98 3.04
CA SER A 328 2.60 6.36 2.33
C SER A 328 2.93 6.05 0.86
N VAL A 329 3.60 6.96 0.15
CA VAL A 329 4.06 6.72 -1.23
C VAL A 329 5.07 5.56 -1.29
N ALA A 330 5.98 5.50 -0.32
CA ALA A 330 6.96 4.42 -0.24
C ALA A 330 6.29 3.05 0.01
N ALA A 331 5.28 2.99 0.87
CA ALA A 331 4.51 1.78 1.18
C ALA A 331 3.54 1.35 0.07
N ALA A 332 3.25 2.22 -0.91
CA ALA A 332 2.26 1.94 -1.95
C ALA A 332 2.66 0.77 -2.85
N ASP A 333 1.76 -0.20 -3.04
CA ASP A 333 1.83 -1.16 -4.15
C ASP A 333 1.34 -0.50 -5.44
N GLN A 334 0.38 0.44 -5.33
CA GLN A 334 -0.18 1.16 -6.49
C GLN A 334 -0.41 2.63 -6.16
N LEU A 335 0.08 3.53 -7.02
CA LEU A 335 -0.28 4.94 -6.97
C LEU A 335 -1.50 5.23 -7.86
N VAL A 336 -2.43 6.02 -7.33
CA VAL A 336 -3.59 6.53 -8.06
C VAL A 336 -3.54 8.04 -8.07
N ILE A 337 -3.33 8.61 -9.24
CA ILE A 337 -3.29 10.06 -9.44
C ILE A 337 -4.69 10.53 -9.80
N VAL A 338 -5.28 11.38 -8.97
CA VAL A 338 -6.64 11.88 -9.20
C VAL A 338 -6.59 13.32 -9.64
N SER A 339 -7.27 13.65 -10.73
CA SER A 339 -7.47 15.02 -11.15
C SER A 339 -8.91 15.23 -11.60
N THR A 340 -9.46 16.40 -11.33
CA THR A 340 -10.65 16.84 -12.06
C THR A 340 -10.24 17.30 -13.47
N VAL A 341 -11.19 17.30 -14.41
CA VAL A 341 -10.99 17.89 -15.76
C VAL A 341 -10.98 19.41 -15.62
N ARG A 342 -9.88 19.92 -15.04
CA ARG A 342 -9.57 21.35 -14.82
C ARG A 342 -8.07 21.56 -14.94
N GLU A 343 -7.68 22.73 -15.47
CA GLU A 343 -6.27 23.08 -15.66
C GLU A 343 -5.46 23.06 -14.36
N ASP A 344 -6.00 23.64 -13.29
CA ASP A 344 -5.29 23.80 -12.01
C ASP A 344 -5.01 22.46 -11.30
N THR A 345 -5.97 21.53 -11.32
CA THR A 345 -5.79 20.20 -10.73
C THR A 345 -4.92 19.30 -11.59
N ALA A 346 -5.00 19.43 -12.92
CA ALA A 346 -4.19 18.67 -13.85
C ALA A 346 -2.72 19.13 -13.82
N ALA A 347 -2.45 20.42 -13.82
CA ALA A 347 -1.10 20.96 -13.66
C ALA A 347 -0.46 20.51 -12.32
N SER A 348 -1.26 20.52 -11.25
CA SER A 348 -0.81 20.05 -9.94
C SER A 348 -0.47 18.54 -9.94
N ALA A 349 -1.27 17.72 -10.66
CA ALA A 349 -0.98 16.30 -10.85
C ALA A 349 0.30 16.07 -11.67
N ALA A 350 0.53 16.85 -12.73
CA ALA A 350 1.75 16.75 -13.53
C ALA A 350 3.00 17.09 -12.71
N TRP A 351 2.98 18.21 -11.95
CA TRP A 351 4.08 18.58 -11.04
C TRP A 351 4.32 17.53 -9.94
N LEU A 352 3.26 16.90 -9.45
CA LEU A 352 3.38 15.78 -8.52
C LEU A 352 4.19 14.63 -9.13
N LEU A 353 3.87 14.23 -10.37
CA LEU A 353 4.55 13.12 -11.05
C LEU A 353 6.03 13.44 -11.26
N ASP A 354 6.36 14.67 -11.66
CA ASP A 354 7.75 15.10 -11.80
C ASP A 354 8.48 15.07 -10.45
N GLY A 355 7.88 15.64 -9.41
CA GLY A 355 8.48 15.64 -8.07
C GLY A 355 8.63 14.23 -7.47
N LEU A 356 7.76 13.28 -7.81
CA LEU A 356 7.92 11.88 -7.41
C LEU A 356 9.08 11.21 -8.14
N ARG A 357 9.30 11.50 -9.43
CA ARG A 357 10.46 11.01 -10.18
C ARG A 357 11.77 11.54 -9.60
N GLU A 358 11.83 12.83 -9.29
CA GLU A 358 12.99 13.46 -8.63
C GLU A 358 13.31 12.80 -7.27
N LYS A 359 12.28 12.41 -6.52
CA LYS A 359 12.41 11.70 -5.24
C LYS A 359 12.77 10.20 -5.38
N GLY A 360 12.92 9.67 -6.60
CA GLY A 360 13.30 8.28 -6.86
C GLY A 360 12.12 7.30 -6.93
N PHE A 361 10.88 7.77 -7.02
CA PHE A 361 9.69 6.94 -7.19
C PHE A 361 9.30 6.76 -8.68
N GLY A 362 10.23 6.91 -9.61
CA GLY A 362 9.97 6.88 -11.06
C GLY A 362 9.21 5.63 -11.51
N GLN A 363 9.61 4.44 -11.05
CA GLN A 363 8.91 3.20 -11.38
C GLN A 363 7.44 3.22 -10.91
N LYS A 364 7.17 3.67 -9.68
CA LYS A 364 5.81 3.78 -9.17
C LYS A 364 4.97 4.78 -9.97
N VAL A 365 5.60 5.83 -10.50
CA VAL A 365 4.95 6.81 -11.40
C VAL A 365 4.60 6.17 -12.74
N ASP A 366 5.52 5.42 -13.33
CA ASP A 366 5.29 4.76 -14.62
C ASP A 366 4.20 3.68 -14.53
N GLU A 367 4.05 3.04 -13.37
CA GLU A 367 3.00 2.06 -13.06
C GLU A 367 1.70 2.70 -12.54
N ALA A 368 1.67 4.02 -12.26
CA ALA A 368 0.52 4.70 -11.69
C ALA A 368 -0.71 4.66 -12.61
N VAL A 369 -1.89 4.74 -12.00
CA VAL A 369 -3.17 4.90 -12.71
C VAL A 369 -3.69 6.31 -12.49
N THR A 370 -4.05 7.00 -13.57
CA THR A 370 -4.68 8.32 -13.48
C THR A 370 -6.20 8.20 -13.58
N ILE A 371 -6.91 8.88 -12.68
CA ILE A 371 -8.37 9.03 -12.72
C ILE A 371 -8.70 10.49 -13.03
N LEU A 372 -9.38 10.71 -14.16
CA LEU A 372 -9.91 12.02 -14.56
C LEU A 372 -11.38 12.11 -14.19
N ALA A 373 -11.72 12.93 -13.20
CA ALA A 373 -13.07 13.13 -12.72
C ALA A 373 -13.74 14.33 -13.41
N ALA A 374 -14.94 14.15 -13.94
CA ALA A 374 -15.69 15.23 -14.53
C ALA A 374 -16.16 16.22 -13.43
N PRO A 375 -15.84 17.52 -13.53
CA PRO A 375 -16.25 18.51 -12.53
C PRO A 375 -17.72 18.95 -12.70
N SER A 376 -18.33 18.62 -13.82
CA SER A 376 -19.73 18.97 -14.18
C SER A 376 -20.31 17.93 -15.13
N ALA A 377 -21.61 17.99 -15.35
CA ALA A 377 -22.30 17.09 -16.30
C ALA A 377 -21.83 17.25 -17.76
N ARG A 378 -21.21 18.36 -18.09
CA ARG A 378 -20.69 18.66 -19.44
C ARG A 378 -19.29 19.26 -19.32
N PRO A 379 -18.26 18.44 -19.09
CA PRO A 379 -16.89 18.90 -19.12
C PRO A 379 -16.50 19.28 -20.55
N ASP A 380 -15.54 20.19 -20.70
CA ASP A 380 -14.98 20.58 -21.98
C ASP A 380 -14.31 19.38 -22.67
N PRO A 381 -14.79 18.94 -23.88
CA PRO A 381 -14.27 17.77 -24.56
C PRO A 381 -12.81 17.93 -25.04
N GLU A 382 -12.39 19.15 -25.40
CA GLU A 382 -11.02 19.42 -25.85
C GLU A 382 -10.05 19.28 -24.68
N LEU A 383 -10.42 19.83 -23.53
CA LEU A 383 -9.65 19.68 -22.30
C LEU A 383 -9.56 18.20 -21.85
N VAL A 384 -10.68 17.46 -21.90
CA VAL A 384 -10.68 16.02 -21.63
C VAL A 384 -9.66 15.29 -22.50
N ALA A 385 -9.76 15.46 -23.81
CA ALA A 385 -8.88 14.78 -24.79
C ALA A 385 -7.40 15.14 -24.56
N ARG A 386 -7.10 16.40 -24.28
CA ARG A 386 -5.74 16.87 -24.01
C ARG A 386 -5.18 16.25 -22.73
N LEU A 387 -5.96 16.22 -21.63
CA LEU A 387 -5.53 15.63 -20.39
C LEU A 387 -5.36 14.11 -20.49
N GLU A 388 -6.26 13.42 -21.18
CA GLU A 388 -6.12 11.98 -21.45
C GLU A 388 -4.83 11.70 -22.25
N SER A 389 -4.59 12.46 -23.31
CA SER A 389 -3.37 12.33 -24.12
C SER A 389 -2.11 12.55 -23.29
N HIS A 390 -2.10 13.57 -22.41
CA HIS A 390 -0.96 13.86 -21.56
C HIS A 390 -0.71 12.73 -20.55
N PHE A 391 -1.70 12.38 -19.73
CA PHE A 391 -1.52 11.40 -18.67
C PHE A 391 -1.30 9.97 -19.18
N SER A 392 -1.81 9.62 -20.36
CA SER A 392 -1.53 8.31 -20.98
C SER A 392 -0.06 8.14 -21.41
N GLN A 393 0.71 9.22 -21.52
CA GLN A 393 2.14 9.18 -21.84
C GLN A 393 3.02 9.07 -20.57
N VAL A 394 2.49 9.44 -19.41
CA VAL A 394 3.26 9.57 -18.16
C VAL A 394 2.84 8.58 -17.07
N THR A 395 1.70 7.91 -17.23
CA THR A 395 1.20 6.87 -16.32
C THR A 395 0.72 5.65 -17.10
N SER A 396 0.61 4.51 -16.42
CA SER A 396 0.32 3.21 -17.08
C SER A 396 -1.10 3.10 -17.65
N ALA A 397 -2.04 3.86 -17.11
CA ALA A 397 -3.42 3.90 -17.57
C ALA A 397 -4.13 5.19 -17.14
N VAL A 398 -5.11 5.58 -17.95
CA VAL A 398 -6.02 6.68 -17.63
C VAL A 398 -7.45 6.17 -17.64
N THR A 399 -8.21 6.49 -16.60
CA THR A 399 -9.64 6.18 -16.51
C THR A 399 -10.44 7.45 -16.29
N ARG A 400 -11.69 7.46 -16.75
CA ARG A 400 -12.60 8.59 -16.53
C ARG A 400 -13.75 8.20 -15.61
N VAL A 401 -14.14 9.13 -14.75
CA VAL A 401 -15.34 8.99 -13.94
C VAL A 401 -16.28 10.17 -14.22
N PRO A 402 -17.58 9.92 -14.41
CA PRO A 402 -18.54 10.97 -14.74
C PRO A 402 -18.82 11.85 -13.53
N PHE A 403 -19.40 13.00 -13.79
CA PHE A 403 -20.06 13.82 -12.77
C PHE A 403 -21.30 13.08 -12.25
N ASP A 404 -21.46 13.07 -10.92
CA ASP A 404 -22.67 12.54 -10.27
C ASP A 404 -23.26 13.58 -9.32
N PRO A 405 -24.55 13.96 -9.48
CA PRO A 405 -25.21 14.92 -8.60
C PRO A 405 -25.21 14.50 -7.13
N ALA A 406 -25.24 13.20 -6.84
CA ALA A 406 -25.24 12.67 -5.47
C ALA A 406 -23.93 12.96 -4.71
N LEU A 407 -22.89 13.44 -5.39
CA LEU A 407 -21.57 13.76 -4.79
C LEU A 407 -21.35 15.26 -4.54
N VAL A 408 -22.29 16.12 -4.94
CA VAL A 408 -22.12 17.59 -4.96
C VAL A 408 -22.18 18.20 -3.57
N ASP A 409 -23.05 17.70 -2.70
CA ASP A 409 -23.34 18.32 -1.39
C ASP A 409 -22.15 18.26 -0.41
N GLY A 410 -21.16 17.39 -0.67
CA GLY A 410 -19.97 17.28 0.16
C GLY A 410 -20.20 16.63 1.54
N GLY A 411 -21.42 16.18 1.83
CA GLY A 411 -21.80 15.40 3.01
C GLY A 411 -21.38 13.93 2.92
N PRO A 412 -21.88 13.09 3.86
CA PRO A 412 -21.69 11.64 3.80
C PRO A 412 -22.15 11.07 2.46
N ILE A 413 -21.35 10.15 1.89
CA ILE A 413 -21.66 9.56 0.59
C ILE A 413 -22.69 8.45 0.77
N ASP A 414 -23.82 8.61 0.10
CA ASP A 414 -24.80 7.55 -0.11
C ASP A 414 -24.41 6.75 -1.37
N PHE A 415 -23.86 5.57 -1.18
CA PHE A 415 -23.39 4.71 -2.29
C PHE A 415 -24.57 4.12 -3.10
N GLU A 416 -25.76 4.04 -2.51
CA GLU A 416 -26.96 3.55 -3.20
C GLU A 416 -27.57 4.62 -4.12
N ALA A 417 -27.43 5.89 -3.77
CA ALA A 417 -27.89 7.01 -4.56
C ALA A 417 -27.06 7.29 -5.83
N LEU A 418 -25.89 6.68 -5.95
CA LEU A 418 -25.03 6.85 -7.13
C LEU A 418 -25.69 6.27 -8.39
N SER A 419 -25.51 6.96 -9.51
CA SER A 419 -25.98 6.49 -10.82
C SER A 419 -25.26 5.18 -11.24
N ASP A 420 -25.94 4.37 -12.05
CA ASP A 420 -25.33 3.15 -12.61
C ASP A 420 -24.08 3.44 -13.45
N SER A 421 -24.07 4.58 -14.16
CA SER A 421 -22.89 5.01 -14.93
C SER A 421 -21.71 5.35 -14.03
N THR A 422 -21.94 5.96 -12.89
CA THR A 422 -20.89 6.25 -11.89
C THR A 422 -20.36 4.96 -11.27
N ARG A 423 -21.25 4.06 -10.85
CA ARG A 423 -20.83 2.75 -10.33
C ARG A 423 -20.02 1.93 -11.34
N ASP A 424 -20.41 1.94 -12.63
CA ASP A 424 -19.69 1.23 -13.70
C ASP A 424 -18.32 1.85 -14.00
N ALA A 425 -18.21 3.19 -13.92
CA ALA A 425 -16.94 3.89 -14.10
C ALA A 425 -15.96 3.58 -12.95
N TRP A 426 -16.43 3.57 -11.70
CA TRP A 426 -15.60 3.20 -10.55
C TRP A 426 -15.22 1.71 -10.56
N LEU A 427 -16.11 0.83 -11.03
CA LEU A 427 -15.76 -0.57 -11.32
C LEU A 427 -14.64 -0.66 -12.35
N SER A 428 -14.69 0.16 -13.40
CA SER A 428 -13.63 0.19 -14.44
C SER A 428 -12.30 0.65 -13.85
N ALA A 429 -12.31 1.73 -13.06
CA ALA A 429 -11.10 2.22 -12.38
C ALA A 429 -10.52 1.17 -11.41
N ALA A 430 -11.36 0.55 -10.57
CA ALA A 430 -10.95 -0.49 -9.64
C ALA A 430 -10.39 -1.73 -10.34
N ALA A 431 -10.96 -2.13 -11.50
CA ALA A 431 -10.46 -3.26 -12.29
C ALA A 431 -9.06 -2.97 -12.84
N VAL A 432 -8.85 -1.78 -13.42
CA VAL A 432 -7.55 -1.33 -13.94
C VAL A 432 -6.48 -1.30 -12.84
N ILE A 433 -6.85 -0.83 -11.64
CA ILE A 433 -5.97 -0.83 -10.47
C ILE A 433 -5.67 -2.28 -10.04
N ALA A 434 -6.70 -3.11 -9.91
CA ALA A 434 -6.55 -4.49 -9.45
C ALA A 434 -5.67 -5.34 -10.39
N GLU A 435 -5.65 -5.08 -11.69
CA GLU A 435 -4.79 -5.77 -12.65
C GLU A 435 -3.28 -5.50 -12.44
N ARG A 436 -2.94 -4.45 -11.71
CA ARG A 436 -1.56 -4.00 -11.42
C ARG A 436 -1.08 -4.36 -10.02
N LEU A 437 -1.98 -4.79 -9.14
CA LEU A 437 -1.69 -5.28 -7.79
C LEU A 437 -1.28 -6.76 -7.81
#